data_b860c114e28db295b9a7d83b971f2a7a
#
_entry.id   b860c114e28db295b9a7d83b971f2a7a
#
_cell.length_a   1.000
_cell.length_b   1.000
_cell.length_c   1.000
_cell.angle_alpha   90.00
_cell.angle_beta   90.00
_cell.angle_gamma   90.00
#
_symmetry.space_group_name_H-M   'P 1'
#
loop_
_entity.id
_entity.type
_entity.pdbx_description
1 polymer ?
#
loop_
_entity_poly.entity_id
_entity_poly.type
_entity_poly.pdbx_seq_one_letter_code
_entity_poly.pdbx_strand_id
1 'polypeptide(L)'
;MLAAFVWAGKQMSAPYHVGQTLALSLDPHQLPKYALFTVLRLFTAMAFSLLFTFIVGTLAAKNKRAASIIIPCIDILQSVPVIGLLSITIVGFIALFHGSRLGPEAAAIFAVFTAQVWNITLSFYQSLRSIPTELKEAADMFHLSAWQRFWRLDVPFSMPGLLWNMMMSMSGSWIFLIASESISVNNQTIVLPGVGSYLGLAISQASISGVIYTILTMLIVILLYDQLLFRPLLNWSKKFTFEQVSQEYVSRSWINILLQQTYILKYLGRFFGKLGDAIVNISFSKNIKKKVIFKKASPNKSIEIIWYSCITLMVSISLWLLLHFILKHLSSHEIIHVLFLGCVTALRIITIILIASIIWIPIGVFIGLNRRIAEWVQPIAQFLAAFPANVLFPVAVILILRYHLNIEIWSTPLLLLGTQWYILFNIIAGTAALPEDLKEAISNFGVKGWQWWHRLVLPGIFPHWITGTITAIGGGWNMTILTEVISWGSTTLTATGLGAYIAKSTDAGDFPRVALGMAMMSVFVLVMNHLVWRPLYNLAQSRYRLD
;
A
#
# COMPACT_ATOMS: atom_id res chain seq x y z
N MET A 1 7.35 -24.77 10.26
CA MET A 1 7.36 -23.43 9.65
C MET A 1 8.74 -22.79 9.58
N LEU A 2 9.44 -22.53 10.69
CA LEU A 2 10.78 -21.90 10.68
C LEU A 2 11.77 -22.60 9.73
N ALA A 3 11.84 -23.94 9.76
CA ALA A 3 12.72 -24.70 8.87
C ALA A 3 12.38 -24.50 7.38
N ALA A 4 11.10 -24.37 7.03
CA ALA A 4 10.67 -24.11 5.66
C ALA A 4 11.07 -22.69 5.21
N PHE A 5 10.96 -21.68 6.10
CA PHE A 5 11.43 -20.33 5.81
C PHE A 5 12.94 -20.25 5.65
N VAL A 6 13.72 -20.93 6.50
CA VAL A 6 15.19 -21.00 6.39
C VAL A 6 15.60 -21.69 5.10
N TRP A 7 14.94 -22.80 4.74
CA TRP A 7 15.18 -23.51 3.48
C TRP A 7 14.87 -22.63 2.26
N ALA A 8 13.71 -21.95 2.25
CA ALA A 8 13.33 -21.05 1.18
C ALA A 8 14.30 -19.86 1.05
N GLY A 9 14.72 -19.26 2.16
CA GLY A 9 15.72 -18.18 2.17
C GLY A 9 17.07 -18.62 1.60
N LYS A 10 17.52 -19.87 1.88
CA LYS A 10 18.72 -20.43 1.27
C LYS A 10 18.59 -20.63 -0.24
N GLN A 11 17.41 -20.98 -0.73
CA GLN A 11 17.14 -21.10 -2.18
C GLN A 11 17.14 -19.74 -2.89
N MET A 12 16.72 -18.67 -2.21
CA MET A 12 16.74 -17.30 -2.74
C MET A 12 18.15 -16.74 -2.92
N SER A 13 19.16 -17.28 -2.23
CA SER A 13 20.57 -16.90 -2.35
C SER A 13 21.38 -17.81 -3.30
N ALA A 14 20.73 -18.69 -4.07
CA ALA A 14 21.41 -19.60 -4.99
C ALA A 14 22.11 -18.83 -6.14
N PRO A 15 23.18 -19.41 -6.75
CA PRO A 15 23.83 -18.83 -7.92
C PRO A 15 22.83 -18.60 -9.06
N TYR A 16 22.96 -17.49 -9.75
CA TYR A 16 22.09 -17.10 -10.87
C TYR A 16 22.86 -16.30 -11.91
N HIS A 17 22.72 -16.69 -13.17
CA HIS A 17 23.21 -15.92 -14.30
C HIS A 17 22.03 -15.31 -15.05
N VAL A 18 22.15 -14.05 -15.42
CA VAL A 18 21.11 -13.34 -16.19
C VAL A 18 20.91 -14.06 -17.52
N GLY A 19 19.65 -14.36 -17.85
CA GLY A 19 19.30 -15.16 -19.04
C GLY A 19 19.11 -16.66 -18.79
N GLN A 20 19.39 -17.18 -17.59
CA GLN A 20 18.96 -18.53 -17.22
C GLN A 20 17.44 -18.56 -17.01
N THR A 21 16.74 -19.25 -17.89
CA THR A 21 15.33 -19.61 -17.69
C THR A 21 15.26 -20.62 -16.55
N LEU A 22 14.72 -20.19 -15.41
CA LEU A 22 14.36 -21.13 -14.35
C LEU A 22 13.27 -22.07 -14.89
N ALA A 23 13.50 -23.39 -14.80
CA ALA A 23 12.51 -24.38 -15.17
C ALA A 23 11.30 -24.28 -14.22
N LEU A 24 10.32 -23.47 -14.60
CA LEU A 24 9.01 -23.44 -13.95
C LEU A 24 8.15 -24.56 -14.51
N SER A 25 7.36 -25.17 -13.64
CA SER A 25 6.40 -26.19 -14.01
C SER A 25 4.98 -25.72 -13.69
N LEU A 26 4.03 -25.99 -14.58
CA LEU A 26 2.59 -25.82 -14.33
C LEU A 26 1.99 -26.96 -13.50
N ASP A 27 2.82 -27.86 -12.96
CA ASP A 27 2.36 -28.90 -12.05
C ASP A 27 1.76 -28.26 -10.78
N PRO A 28 0.47 -28.53 -10.46
CA PRO A 28 -0.18 -27.99 -9.26
C PRO A 28 0.52 -28.38 -7.95
N HIS A 29 1.23 -29.50 -7.91
CA HIS A 29 1.99 -29.95 -6.74
C HIS A 29 3.14 -29.00 -6.36
N GLN A 30 3.60 -28.14 -7.28
CA GLN A 30 4.62 -27.12 -7.00
C GLN A 30 4.04 -25.83 -6.36
N LEU A 31 2.72 -25.63 -6.45
CA LEU A 31 2.07 -24.41 -5.95
C LEU A 31 2.30 -24.13 -4.46
N PRO A 32 2.26 -25.11 -3.54
CA PRO A 32 2.58 -24.85 -2.13
C PRO A 32 4.00 -24.31 -1.93
N LYS A 33 4.96 -24.80 -2.72
CA LYS A 33 6.34 -24.32 -2.72
C LYS A 33 6.42 -22.89 -3.26
N TYR A 34 5.76 -22.59 -4.38
CA TYR A 34 5.72 -21.25 -4.97
C TYR A 34 5.03 -20.26 -4.02
N ALA A 35 3.92 -20.66 -3.40
CA ALA A 35 3.23 -19.85 -2.40
C ALA A 35 4.13 -19.51 -1.21
N LEU A 36 4.96 -20.46 -0.75
CA LEU A 36 5.92 -20.21 0.34
C LEU A 36 6.94 -19.12 -0.04
N PHE A 37 7.50 -19.13 -1.25
CA PHE A 37 8.42 -18.10 -1.71
C PHE A 37 7.74 -16.73 -1.82
N THR A 38 6.54 -16.69 -2.39
CA THR A 38 5.75 -15.46 -2.51
C THR A 38 5.45 -14.86 -1.13
N VAL A 39 5.00 -15.68 -0.17
CA VAL A 39 4.74 -15.25 1.21
C VAL A 39 6.00 -14.78 1.91
N LEU A 40 7.13 -15.46 1.71
CA LEU A 40 8.41 -15.07 2.31
C LEU A 40 8.86 -13.68 1.83
N ARG A 41 8.75 -13.37 0.52
CA ARG A 41 9.04 -12.03 -0.03
C ARG A 41 8.16 -10.96 0.61
N LEU A 42 6.86 -11.24 0.72
CA LEU A 42 5.89 -10.32 1.31
C LEU A 42 6.24 -9.97 2.76
N PHE A 43 6.56 -10.98 3.58
CA PHE A 43 6.93 -10.76 4.98
C PHE A 43 8.30 -10.13 5.13
N THR A 44 9.26 -10.45 4.27
CA THR A 44 10.56 -9.80 4.26
C THR A 44 10.43 -8.31 3.94
N ALA A 45 9.63 -7.95 2.93
CA ALA A 45 9.32 -6.56 2.61
C ALA A 45 8.62 -5.85 3.78
N MET A 46 7.68 -6.53 4.47
CA MET A 46 7.01 -5.98 5.64
C MET A 46 7.98 -5.73 6.80
N ALA A 47 8.92 -6.63 7.05
CA ALA A 47 9.95 -6.45 8.08
C ALA A 47 10.82 -5.21 7.79
N PHE A 48 11.25 -5.02 6.54
CA PHE A 48 11.97 -3.81 6.13
C PHE A 48 11.10 -2.55 6.23
N SER A 49 9.81 -2.64 5.87
CA SER A 49 8.86 -1.53 6.00
C SER A 49 8.66 -1.11 7.45
N LEU A 50 8.57 -2.06 8.38
CA LEU A 50 8.47 -1.77 9.81
C LEU A 50 9.77 -1.16 10.36
N LEU A 51 10.93 -1.70 9.98
CA LEU A 51 12.22 -1.15 10.38
C LEU A 51 12.36 0.31 9.92
N PHE A 52 12.05 0.58 8.65
CA PHE A 52 12.04 1.93 8.10
C PHE A 52 11.05 2.83 8.85
N THR A 53 9.83 2.36 9.08
CA THR A 53 8.78 3.09 9.80
C THR A 53 9.21 3.49 11.20
N PHE A 54 9.79 2.57 11.96
CA PHE A 54 10.25 2.86 13.32
C PHE A 54 11.39 3.87 13.35
N ILE A 55 12.30 3.85 12.39
CA ILE A 55 13.41 4.79 12.30
C ILE A 55 12.90 6.15 11.78
N VAL A 56 12.34 6.16 10.58
CA VAL A 56 12.00 7.40 9.84
C VAL A 56 10.76 8.09 10.43
N GLY A 57 9.73 7.31 10.80
CA GLY A 57 8.52 7.82 11.44
C GLY A 57 8.81 8.44 12.81
N THR A 58 9.68 7.80 13.63
CA THR A 58 10.11 8.38 14.91
C THR A 58 10.94 9.64 14.71
N LEU A 59 11.86 9.65 13.74
CA LEU A 59 12.67 10.81 13.43
C LEU A 59 11.80 12.01 13.01
N ALA A 60 10.82 11.77 12.13
CA ALA A 60 9.87 12.78 11.70
C ALA A 60 8.99 13.27 12.87
N ALA A 61 8.49 12.38 13.74
CA ALA A 61 7.62 12.75 14.84
C ALA A 61 8.33 13.58 15.93
N LYS A 62 9.60 13.28 16.20
CA LYS A 62 10.39 13.94 17.26
C LYS A 62 11.17 15.16 16.78
N ASN A 63 11.35 15.36 15.48
CA ASN A 63 12.13 16.47 14.93
C ASN A 63 11.34 17.22 13.82
N LYS A 64 10.95 18.47 14.10
CA LYS A 64 10.21 19.30 13.15
C LYS A 64 10.95 19.52 11.82
N ARG A 65 12.29 19.66 11.84
CA ARG A 65 13.10 19.82 10.64
C ARG A 65 13.13 18.53 9.80
N ALA A 66 13.24 17.38 10.46
CA ALA A 66 13.13 16.10 9.78
C ALA A 66 11.74 15.91 9.17
N ALA A 67 10.68 16.26 9.88
CA ALA A 67 9.31 16.18 9.39
C ALA A 67 9.08 17.03 8.13
N SER A 68 9.65 18.23 8.07
CA SER A 68 9.48 19.14 6.91
C SER A 68 10.12 18.61 5.62
N ILE A 69 10.99 17.61 5.71
CA ILE A 69 11.56 16.93 4.54
C ILE A 69 10.89 15.58 4.34
N ILE A 70 10.86 14.76 5.40
CA ILE A 70 10.43 13.36 5.32
C ILE A 70 8.98 13.26 4.83
N ILE A 71 8.07 14.09 5.37
CA ILE A 71 6.65 13.99 4.99
C ILE A 71 6.41 14.36 3.54
N PRO A 72 6.90 15.51 3.00
CA PRO A 72 6.79 15.78 1.56
C PRO A 72 7.51 14.75 0.68
N CYS A 73 8.66 14.23 1.10
CA CYS A 73 9.34 13.14 0.37
C CYS A 73 8.47 11.89 0.29
N ILE A 74 7.83 11.47 1.40
CA ILE A 74 6.91 10.34 1.41
C ILE A 74 5.72 10.62 0.47
N ASP A 75 5.14 11.82 0.52
CA ASP A 75 4.01 12.21 -0.34
C ASP A 75 4.37 12.15 -1.84
N ILE A 76 5.59 12.51 -2.20
CA ILE A 76 6.08 12.39 -3.58
C ILE A 76 6.36 10.93 -3.94
N LEU A 77 7.11 10.22 -3.10
CA LEU A 77 7.53 8.84 -3.39
C LEU A 77 6.36 7.85 -3.47
N GLN A 78 5.31 8.04 -2.68
CA GLN A 78 4.09 7.23 -2.81
C GLN A 78 3.35 7.47 -4.14
N SER A 79 3.60 8.61 -4.80
CA SER A 79 2.99 8.95 -6.09
C SER A 79 3.76 8.35 -7.28
N VAL A 80 4.99 7.86 -7.06
CA VAL A 80 5.81 7.23 -8.10
C VAL A 80 5.28 5.82 -8.38
N PRO A 81 5.05 5.44 -9.64
CA PRO A 81 4.54 4.12 -9.98
C PRO A 81 5.55 3.02 -9.67
N VAL A 82 5.17 2.12 -8.76
CA VAL A 82 6.04 1.04 -8.23
C VAL A 82 6.56 0.13 -9.34
N ILE A 83 5.72 -0.25 -10.29
CA ILE A 83 6.08 -1.17 -11.38
C ILE A 83 7.07 -0.51 -12.34
N GLY A 84 6.87 0.77 -12.66
CA GLY A 84 7.83 1.53 -13.47
C GLY A 84 9.19 1.67 -12.76
N LEU A 85 9.18 1.88 -11.44
CA LEU A 85 10.40 1.94 -10.64
C LEU A 85 11.12 0.58 -10.60
N LEU A 86 10.39 -0.53 -10.60
CA LEU A 86 10.95 -1.87 -10.58
C LEU A 86 11.85 -2.14 -11.80
N SER A 87 11.48 -1.67 -12.99
CA SER A 87 12.27 -1.86 -14.21
C SER A 87 13.66 -1.22 -14.14
N ILE A 88 13.78 -0.09 -13.46
CA ILE A 88 15.07 0.58 -13.26
C ILE A 88 15.85 -0.08 -12.10
N THR A 89 15.17 -0.37 -11.00
CA THR A 89 15.82 -0.89 -9.79
C THR A 89 16.31 -2.32 -9.95
N ILE A 90 15.65 -3.16 -10.76
CA ILE A 90 16.06 -4.54 -10.99
C ILE A 90 17.46 -4.62 -11.60
N VAL A 91 17.77 -3.73 -12.56
CA VAL A 91 19.10 -3.65 -13.17
C VAL A 91 20.15 -3.25 -12.13
N GLY A 92 19.83 -2.28 -11.28
CA GLY A 92 20.71 -1.85 -10.19
C GLY A 92 20.98 -2.96 -9.16
N PHE A 93 19.95 -3.70 -8.75
CA PHE A 93 20.09 -4.81 -7.80
C PHE A 93 20.83 -6.00 -8.40
N ILE A 94 20.62 -6.32 -9.68
CA ILE A 94 21.40 -7.36 -10.37
C ILE A 94 22.89 -6.95 -10.45
N ALA A 95 23.16 -5.68 -10.73
CA ALA A 95 24.52 -5.15 -10.74
C ALA A 95 25.17 -5.17 -9.35
N LEU A 96 24.40 -4.98 -8.28
CA LEU A 96 24.89 -5.02 -6.90
C LEU A 96 25.18 -6.45 -6.42
N PHE A 97 24.35 -7.43 -6.81
CA PHE A 97 24.46 -8.83 -6.41
C PHE A 97 24.84 -9.74 -7.57
N HIS A 98 26.00 -9.48 -8.18
CA HIS A 98 26.49 -10.25 -9.34
C HIS A 98 26.49 -11.76 -9.09
N GLY A 99 25.97 -12.53 -10.02
CA GLY A 99 25.99 -14.00 -9.97
C GLY A 99 25.09 -14.65 -8.94
N SER A 100 24.19 -13.90 -8.31
CA SER A 100 23.26 -14.40 -7.26
C SER A 100 21.80 -14.05 -7.58
N ARG A 101 20.88 -14.94 -7.22
CA ARG A 101 19.43 -14.68 -7.24
C ARG A 101 19.02 -13.54 -6.31
N LEU A 102 19.87 -13.17 -5.36
CA LEU A 102 19.60 -12.05 -4.46
C LEU A 102 19.33 -10.74 -5.20
N GLY A 103 19.90 -10.52 -6.40
CA GLY A 103 19.62 -9.34 -7.21
C GLY A 103 18.13 -9.20 -7.57
N PRO A 104 17.58 -10.12 -8.36
CA PRO A 104 16.15 -10.12 -8.69
C PRO A 104 15.23 -10.25 -7.47
N GLU A 105 15.60 -11.05 -6.46
CA GLU A 105 14.85 -11.19 -5.21
C GLU A 105 14.79 -9.86 -4.43
N ALA A 106 15.91 -9.16 -4.31
CA ALA A 106 15.97 -7.86 -3.65
C ALA A 106 15.14 -6.81 -4.41
N ALA A 107 15.13 -6.84 -5.74
CA ALA A 107 14.30 -5.96 -6.55
C ALA A 107 12.81 -6.21 -6.32
N ALA A 108 12.38 -7.48 -6.30
CA ALA A 108 10.99 -7.84 -6.02
C ALA A 108 10.58 -7.44 -4.58
N ILE A 109 11.44 -7.73 -3.58
CA ILE A 109 11.21 -7.32 -2.19
C ILE A 109 11.14 -5.79 -2.09
N PHE A 110 12.00 -5.05 -2.81
CA PHE A 110 12.01 -3.60 -2.82
C PHE A 110 10.73 -3.01 -3.45
N ALA A 111 10.21 -3.59 -4.53
CA ALA A 111 8.94 -3.18 -5.10
C ALA A 111 7.77 -3.34 -4.11
N VAL A 112 7.71 -4.48 -3.42
CA VAL A 112 6.71 -4.73 -2.37
C VAL A 112 6.90 -3.79 -1.17
N PHE A 113 8.15 -3.55 -0.77
CA PHE A 113 8.50 -2.59 0.28
C PHE A 113 7.99 -1.18 -0.06
N THR A 114 8.24 -0.68 -1.26
CA THR A 114 7.77 0.65 -1.69
C THR A 114 6.25 0.74 -1.76
N ALA A 115 5.56 -0.36 -2.05
CA ALA A 115 4.10 -0.41 -2.02
C ALA A 115 3.50 -0.35 -0.60
N GLN A 116 4.27 -0.74 0.42
CA GLN A 116 3.78 -0.85 1.80
C GLN A 116 4.20 0.30 2.70
N VAL A 117 5.45 0.75 2.56
CA VAL A 117 6.15 1.54 3.58
C VAL A 117 5.53 2.91 3.86
N TRP A 118 4.97 3.56 2.84
CA TRP A 118 4.52 4.95 2.94
C TRP A 118 3.32 5.11 3.88
N ASN A 119 2.28 4.30 3.67
CA ASN A 119 1.07 4.32 4.51
C ASN A 119 1.38 3.94 5.96
N ILE A 120 2.22 2.92 6.16
CA ILE A 120 2.61 2.45 7.49
C ILE A 120 3.38 3.54 8.23
N THR A 121 4.33 4.21 7.55
CA THR A 121 5.14 5.29 8.13
C THR A 121 4.31 6.52 8.47
N LEU A 122 3.40 6.94 7.59
CA LEU A 122 2.51 8.07 7.85
C LEU A 122 1.56 7.79 9.01
N SER A 123 0.97 6.60 9.08
CA SER A 123 0.10 6.20 10.19
C SER A 123 0.85 6.20 11.52
N PHE A 124 2.05 5.64 11.55
CA PHE A 124 2.89 5.63 12.74
C PHE A 124 3.28 7.05 13.17
N TYR A 125 3.71 7.90 12.22
CA TYR A 125 4.00 9.31 12.47
C TYR A 125 2.79 10.05 13.06
N GLN A 126 1.60 9.88 12.51
CA GLN A 126 0.36 10.50 13.00
C GLN A 126 0.03 10.02 14.42
N SER A 127 0.12 8.72 14.68
CA SER A 127 -0.10 8.14 16.00
C SER A 127 0.87 8.70 17.05
N LEU A 128 2.15 8.86 16.72
CA LEU A 128 3.13 9.46 17.65
C LEU A 128 2.82 10.93 17.96
N ARG A 129 2.24 11.65 17.02
CA ARG A 129 1.87 13.05 17.23
C ARG A 129 0.59 13.22 18.05
N SER A 130 -0.31 12.25 17.98
CA SER A 130 -1.59 12.24 18.72
C SER A 130 -1.48 11.72 20.15
N ILE A 131 -0.29 11.27 20.61
CA ILE A 131 -0.11 10.83 22.00
C ILE A 131 -0.47 11.99 22.95
N PRO A 132 -1.40 11.80 23.91
CA PRO A 132 -1.79 12.78 24.90
C PRO A 132 -0.62 13.29 25.73
N THR A 133 -0.69 14.56 26.15
CA THR A 133 0.36 15.20 26.96
C THR A 133 0.52 14.53 28.31
N GLU A 134 -0.57 14.05 28.90
CA GLU A 134 -0.60 13.37 30.18
C GLU A 134 0.22 12.09 30.16
N LEU A 135 0.16 11.31 29.08
CA LEU A 135 0.98 10.09 28.91
C LEU A 135 2.46 10.42 28.71
N LYS A 136 2.76 11.54 28.05
CA LYS A 136 4.15 12.03 27.89
C LYS A 136 4.74 12.45 29.24
N GLU A 137 3.97 13.18 30.03
CA GLU A 137 4.36 13.62 31.38
C GLU A 137 4.52 12.43 32.33
N ALA A 138 3.61 11.47 32.29
CA ALA A 138 3.74 10.22 33.05
C ALA A 138 5.04 9.47 32.71
N ALA A 139 5.38 9.36 31.41
CA ALA A 139 6.64 8.74 30.99
C ALA A 139 7.87 9.50 31.50
N ASP A 140 7.80 10.83 31.58
CA ASP A 140 8.87 11.68 32.12
C ASP A 140 8.96 11.54 33.65
N MET A 141 7.84 11.43 34.36
CA MET A 141 7.80 11.14 35.82
C MET A 141 8.41 9.79 36.18
N PHE A 142 8.19 8.76 35.34
CA PHE A 142 8.84 7.47 35.50
C PHE A 142 10.29 7.44 35.03
N HIS A 143 10.86 8.57 34.62
CA HIS A 143 12.24 8.72 34.14
C HIS A 143 12.61 7.71 33.04
N LEU A 144 11.67 7.41 32.13
CA LEU A 144 11.93 6.48 31.05
C LEU A 144 12.99 7.05 30.10
N SER A 145 14.01 6.24 29.79
CA SER A 145 14.96 6.60 28.74
C SER A 145 14.26 6.71 27.38
N ALA A 146 14.87 7.38 26.38
CA ALA A 146 14.30 7.53 25.04
C ALA A 146 13.96 6.15 24.40
N TRP A 147 14.79 5.14 24.66
CA TRP A 147 14.58 3.76 24.23
C TRP A 147 13.40 3.09 24.94
N GLN A 148 13.32 3.24 26.26
CA GLN A 148 12.21 2.71 27.07
C GLN A 148 10.90 3.40 26.71
N ARG A 149 10.91 4.72 26.50
CA ARG A 149 9.74 5.47 26.06
C ARG A 149 9.24 5.01 24.70
N PHE A 150 10.16 4.76 23.76
CA PHE A 150 9.81 4.22 22.44
C PHE A 150 9.06 2.89 22.56
N TRP A 151 9.60 1.93 23.31
CA TRP A 151 8.99 0.58 23.40
C TRP A 151 7.83 0.47 24.38
N ARG A 152 7.75 1.32 25.43
CA ARG A 152 6.69 1.25 26.45
C ARG A 152 5.53 2.22 26.21
N LEU A 153 5.75 3.29 25.46
CA LEU A 153 4.72 4.30 25.17
C LEU A 153 4.47 4.46 23.66
N ASP A 154 5.51 4.83 22.89
CA ASP A 154 5.35 5.25 21.50
C ASP A 154 4.81 4.10 20.63
N VAL A 155 5.42 2.91 20.68
CA VAL A 155 5.03 1.72 19.90
C VAL A 155 3.67 1.17 20.37
N PRO A 156 3.41 0.90 21.66
CA PRO A 156 2.10 0.41 22.11
C PRO A 156 0.95 1.34 21.75
N PHE A 157 1.10 2.63 21.95
CA PHE A 157 0.06 3.61 21.62
C PHE A 157 -0.26 3.63 20.12
N SER A 158 0.75 3.46 19.26
CA SER A 158 0.57 3.44 17.81
C SER A 158 0.10 2.08 17.27
N MET A 159 0.11 1.01 18.07
CA MET A 159 -0.12 -0.35 17.63
C MET A 159 -1.48 -0.57 16.91
N PRO A 160 -2.61 -0.02 17.36
CA PRO A 160 -3.89 -0.19 16.66
C PRO A 160 -3.85 0.37 15.24
N GLY A 161 -3.44 1.63 15.07
CA GLY A 161 -3.32 2.26 13.76
C GLY A 161 -2.24 1.62 12.89
N LEU A 162 -1.11 1.22 13.49
CA LEU A 162 -0.01 0.55 12.79
C LEU A 162 -0.46 -0.79 12.21
N LEU A 163 -1.08 -1.67 12.99
CA LEU A 163 -1.53 -2.99 12.53
C LEU A 163 -2.64 -2.89 11.48
N TRP A 164 -3.57 -1.93 11.64
CA TRP A 164 -4.58 -1.67 10.62
C TRP A 164 -3.96 -1.28 9.28
N ASN A 165 -3.03 -0.32 9.30
CA ASN A 165 -2.36 0.12 8.07
C ASN A 165 -1.40 -0.95 7.50
N MET A 166 -0.79 -1.79 8.33
CA MET A 166 -0.03 -2.96 7.86
C MET A 166 -0.93 -3.91 7.08
N MET A 167 -2.10 -4.26 7.61
CA MET A 167 -3.06 -5.14 6.94
C MET A 167 -3.51 -4.56 5.59
N MET A 168 -3.88 -3.27 5.57
CA MET A 168 -4.31 -2.60 4.34
C MET A 168 -3.18 -2.51 3.30
N SER A 169 -1.97 -2.17 3.73
CA SER A 169 -0.81 -2.08 2.85
C SER A 169 -0.39 -3.45 2.30
N MET A 170 -0.45 -4.52 3.10
CA MET A 170 -0.20 -5.88 2.61
C MET A 170 -1.23 -6.28 1.56
N SER A 171 -2.50 -5.97 1.77
CA SER A 171 -3.55 -6.28 0.80
C SER A 171 -3.27 -5.64 -0.57
N GLY A 172 -2.88 -4.36 -0.60
CA GLY A 172 -2.50 -3.69 -1.85
C GLY A 172 -1.20 -4.21 -2.47
N SER A 173 -0.29 -4.74 -1.67
CA SER A 173 1.03 -5.19 -2.12
C SER A 173 1.02 -6.50 -2.89
N TRP A 174 0.00 -7.35 -2.74
CA TRP A 174 -0.11 -8.60 -3.49
C TRP A 174 -0.06 -8.41 -5.00
N ILE A 175 -0.67 -7.33 -5.50
CA ILE A 175 -0.69 -6.98 -6.93
C ILE A 175 0.74 -6.76 -7.44
N PHE A 176 1.53 -5.97 -6.69
CA PHE A 176 2.91 -5.65 -7.06
C PHE A 176 3.84 -6.85 -6.90
N LEU A 177 3.60 -7.69 -5.90
CA LEU A 177 4.37 -8.91 -5.67
C LEU A 177 4.20 -9.89 -6.83
N ILE A 178 2.95 -10.19 -7.22
CA ILE A 178 2.66 -11.08 -8.35
C ILE A 178 3.28 -10.55 -9.65
N ALA A 179 3.17 -9.23 -9.89
CA ALA A 179 3.78 -8.61 -11.06
C ALA A 179 5.32 -8.64 -11.03
N SER A 180 5.93 -8.51 -9.85
CA SER A 180 7.39 -8.53 -9.70
C SER A 180 8.04 -9.90 -9.80
N GLU A 181 7.28 -10.98 -9.61
CA GLU A 181 7.79 -12.35 -9.74
C GLU A 181 8.02 -12.78 -11.18
N SER A 182 7.34 -12.13 -12.15
CA SER A 182 7.54 -12.35 -13.58
C SER A 182 7.54 -11.00 -14.28
N ILE A 183 8.70 -10.44 -14.50
CA ILE A 183 8.85 -9.13 -15.14
C ILE A 183 9.77 -9.24 -16.36
N SER A 184 9.35 -8.62 -17.46
CA SER A 184 10.17 -8.43 -18.65
C SER A 184 10.86 -7.08 -18.60
N VAL A 185 12.18 -7.07 -18.78
CA VAL A 185 13.00 -5.87 -18.89
C VAL A 185 14.06 -6.10 -19.96
N ASN A 186 14.17 -5.18 -20.90
CA ASN A 186 15.15 -5.27 -22.00
C ASN A 186 15.04 -6.58 -22.80
N ASN A 187 13.82 -6.96 -23.18
CA ASN A 187 13.50 -8.21 -23.88
C ASN A 187 13.93 -9.51 -23.15
N GLN A 188 14.24 -9.41 -21.87
CA GLN A 188 14.57 -10.57 -21.04
C GLN A 188 13.52 -10.72 -19.93
N THR A 189 12.90 -11.88 -19.86
CA THR A 189 11.95 -12.17 -18.79
C THR A 189 12.72 -12.73 -17.59
N ILE A 190 12.74 -11.95 -16.51
CA ILE A 190 13.30 -12.36 -15.23
C ILE A 190 12.19 -13.03 -14.44
N VAL A 191 12.40 -14.28 -14.12
CA VAL A 191 11.40 -15.14 -13.48
C VAL A 191 11.92 -15.58 -12.12
N LEU A 192 11.14 -15.33 -11.08
CA LEU A 192 11.42 -15.79 -9.72
C LEU A 192 10.45 -16.91 -9.34
N PRO A 193 10.86 -17.98 -8.64
CA PRO A 193 9.93 -19.01 -8.20
C PRO A 193 8.83 -18.40 -7.30
N GLY A 194 7.58 -18.45 -7.75
CA GLY A 194 6.47 -17.84 -7.03
C GLY A 194 5.14 -18.07 -7.74
N VAL A 195 4.06 -17.66 -7.07
CA VAL A 195 2.69 -17.78 -7.61
C VAL A 195 2.48 -16.85 -8.81
N GLY A 196 3.13 -15.68 -8.81
CA GLY A 196 3.07 -14.74 -9.93
C GLY A 196 3.75 -15.28 -11.19
N SER A 197 4.88 -15.94 -11.03
CA SER A 197 5.56 -16.61 -12.16
C SER A 197 4.80 -17.81 -12.68
N TYR A 198 4.17 -18.58 -11.81
CA TYR A 198 3.27 -19.65 -12.21
C TYR A 198 2.10 -19.08 -13.03
N LEU A 199 1.52 -17.95 -12.59
CA LEU A 199 0.50 -17.24 -13.36
C LEU A 199 1.04 -16.77 -14.72
N GLY A 200 2.21 -16.16 -14.76
CA GLY A 200 2.85 -15.71 -15.99
C GLY A 200 3.06 -16.85 -17.00
N LEU A 201 3.51 -18.01 -16.50
CA LEU A 201 3.64 -19.22 -17.33
C LEU A 201 2.28 -19.75 -17.79
N ALA A 202 1.25 -19.76 -16.94
CA ALA A 202 -0.10 -20.15 -17.31
C ALA A 202 -0.68 -19.23 -18.39
N ILE A 203 -0.44 -17.92 -18.31
CA ILE A 203 -0.84 -16.95 -19.32
C ILE A 203 -0.12 -17.22 -20.65
N SER A 204 1.21 -17.39 -20.63
CA SER A 204 1.99 -17.61 -21.86
C SER A 204 1.61 -18.89 -22.59
N GLN A 205 1.24 -19.95 -21.85
CA GLN A 205 0.77 -21.22 -22.41
C GLN A 205 -0.74 -21.27 -22.64
N ALA A 206 -1.46 -20.16 -22.43
CA ALA A 206 -2.92 -20.06 -22.53
C ALA A 206 -3.66 -21.17 -21.73
N SER A 207 -3.12 -21.53 -20.56
CA SER A 207 -3.64 -22.60 -19.70
C SER A 207 -4.68 -22.06 -18.73
N ILE A 208 -5.96 -22.30 -19.01
CA ILE A 208 -7.08 -21.91 -18.13
C ILE A 208 -6.99 -22.63 -16.79
N SER A 209 -6.63 -23.92 -16.77
CA SER A 209 -6.46 -24.69 -15.55
C SER A 209 -5.36 -24.09 -14.65
N GLY A 210 -4.23 -23.65 -15.22
CA GLY A 210 -3.17 -22.98 -14.50
C GLY A 210 -3.64 -21.69 -13.84
N VAL A 211 -4.46 -20.88 -14.53
CA VAL A 211 -5.06 -19.67 -13.97
C VAL A 211 -6.01 -19.99 -12.82
N ILE A 212 -6.87 -21.02 -12.97
CA ILE A 212 -7.79 -21.45 -11.90
C ILE A 212 -7.01 -21.91 -10.66
N TYR A 213 -5.96 -22.72 -10.84
CA TYR A 213 -5.11 -23.16 -9.72
C TYR A 213 -4.42 -21.98 -9.03
N THR A 214 -3.98 -20.96 -9.80
CA THR A 214 -3.44 -19.73 -9.23
C THR A 214 -4.46 -19.00 -8.37
N ILE A 215 -5.69 -18.80 -8.89
CA ILE A 215 -6.79 -18.16 -8.16
C ILE A 215 -7.07 -18.91 -6.85
N LEU A 216 -7.21 -20.23 -6.89
CA LEU A 216 -7.47 -21.05 -5.71
C LEU A 216 -6.32 -20.96 -4.69
N THR A 217 -5.08 -21.04 -5.16
CA THR A 217 -3.91 -20.93 -4.30
C THR A 217 -3.87 -19.57 -3.60
N MET A 218 -4.10 -18.48 -4.34
CA MET A 218 -4.13 -17.13 -3.76
C MET A 218 -5.26 -16.95 -2.76
N LEU A 219 -6.46 -17.47 -3.04
CA LEU A 219 -7.57 -17.45 -2.08
C LEU A 219 -7.18 -18.15 -0.77
N ILE A 220 -6.58 -19.35 -0.85
CA ILE A 220 -6.14 -20.10 0.33
C ILE A 220 -5.06 -19.34 1.09
N VAL A 221 -4.03 -18.83 0.40
CA VAL A 221 -2.93 -18.09 1.03
C VAL A 221 -3.44 -16.84 1.75
N ILE A 222 -4.30 -16.05 1.10
CA ILE A 222 -4.86 -14.83 1.68
C ILE A 222 -5.74 -15.15 2.90
N LEU A 223 -6.55 -16.19 2.81
CA LEU A 223 -7.38 -16.63 3.92
C LEU A 223 -6.52 -17.08 5.10
N LEU A 224 -5.47 -17.84 4.84
CA LEU A 224 -4.56 -18.30 5.89
C LEU A 224 -3.87 -17.13 6.60
N TYR A 225 -3.28 -16.20 5.85
CA TYR A 225 -2.56 -15.09 6.50
C TYR A 225 -3.50 -14.13 7.23
N ASP A 226 -4.71 -13.86 6.67
CA ASP A 226 -5.72 -13.03 7.35
C ASP A 226 -6.14 -13.66 8.68
N GLN A 227 -6.53 -14.93 8.64
CA GLN A 227 -7.04 -15.63 9.82
C GLN A 227 -5.96 -15.93 10.87
N LEU A 228 -4.76 -16.37 10.42
CA LEU A 228 -3.71 -16.83 11.34
C LEU A 228 -2.87 -15.67 11.90
N LEU A 229 -2.75 -14.57 11.16
CA LEU A 229 -1.87 -13.47 11.55
C LEU A 229 -2.65 -12.20 11.90
N PHE A 230 -3.40 -11.62 10.94
CA PHE A 230 -3.96 -10.29 11.14
C PHE A 230 -5.09 -10.25 12.15
N ARG A 231 -6.04 -11.15 12.10
CA ARG A 231 -7.15 -11.15 13.07
C ARG A 231 -6.70 -11.31 14.51
N PRO A 232 -5.78 -12.24 14.84
CA PRO A 232 -5.22 -12.30 16.19
C PRO A 232 -4.47 -11.04 16.61
N LEU A 233 -3.66 -10.45 15.70
CA LEU A 233 -2.90 -9.24 15.99
C LEU A 233 -3.80 -8.02 16.21
N LEU A 234 -4.82 -7.84 15.37
CA LEU A 234 -5.80 -6.76 15.53
C LEU A 234 -6.59 -6.90 16.83
N ASN A 235 -6.99 -8.10 17.20
CA ASN A 235 -7.64 -8.32 18.49
C ASN A 235 -6.70 -8.06 19.68
N TRP A 236 -5.44 -8.39 19.54
CA TRP A 236 -4.43 -8.09 20.57
C TRP A 236 -4.19 -6.58 20.70
N SER A 237 -4.19 -5.84 19.59
CA SER A 237 -3.95 -4.39 19.58
C SER A 237 -5.05 -3.58 20.30
N LYS A 238 -6.27 -4.12 20.40
CA LYS A 238 -7.36 -3.48 21.16
C LYS A 238 -7.03 -3.22 22.63
N LYS A 239 -6.04 -3.94 23.20
CA LYS A 239 -5.58 -3.69 24.56
C LYS A 239 -4.88 -2.33 24.72
N PHE A 240 -4.47 -1.71 23.62
CA PHE A 240 -3.76 -0.45 23.58
C PHE A 240 -4.63 0.72 23.11
N THR A 241 -5.92 0.49 22.85
CA THR A 241 -6.87 1.54 22.47
C THR A 241 -7.29 2.32 23.71
N PHE A 242 -7.08 3.63 23.69
CA PHE A 242 -7.41 4.54 24.79
C PHE A 242 -8.79 5.17 24.65
N GLU A 243 -9.63 4.71 23.71
CA GLU A 243 -10.87 5.40 23.37
C GLU A 243 -12.07 5.00 24.23
N GLN A 244 -12.76 6.03 24.71
CA GLN A 244 -14.12 5.97 25.23
C GLN A 244 -15.18 5.91 24.12
N VAL A 245 -14.81 5.93 22.84
CA VAL A 245 -15.72 6.02 21.69
C VAL A 245 -15.73 4.73 20.89
N SER A 246 -16.94 4.26 20.67
CA SER A 246 -17.44 3.18 19.79
C SER A 246 -16.42 2.27 19.10
N GLN A 247 -16.43 1.05 19.57
CA GLN A 247 -15.71 -0.11 19.06
C GLN A 247 -15.91 -0.31 17.55
N GLU A 248 -14.87 -0.12 16.76
CA GLU A 248 -14.77 -0.69 15.43
C GLU A 248 -14.92 -2.22 15.51
N TYR A 249 -15.78 -2.75 14.65
CA TYR A 249 -16.15 -4.15 14.63
C TYR A 249 -15.01 -5.04 14.14
N VAL A 250 -14.31 -5.68 15.03
CA VAL A 250 -13.49 -6.86 14.68
C VAL A 250 -14.28 -8.09 15.09
N SER A 251 -14.76 -8.86 14.10
CA SER A 251 -15.45 -10.12 14.32
C SER A 251 -14.65 -11.05 15.22
N ARG A 252 -15.31 -11.77 16.14
CA ARG A 252 -14.68 -12.79 16.98
C ARG A 252 -14.08 -13.87 16.09
N SER A 253 -12.74 -13.92 16.01
CA SER A 253 -12.06 -14.99 15.29
C SER A 253 -12.10 -16.28 16.12
N TRP A 254 -12.58 -17.37 15.53
CA TRP A 254 -12.55 -18.71 16.12
C TRP A 254 -11.11 -19.16 16.48
N ILE A 255 -10.12 -18.67 15.73
CA ILE A 255 -8.70 -18.91 15.98
C ILE A 255 -8.26 -18.30 17.31
N ASN A 256 -8.78 -17.13 17.71
CA ASN A 256 -8.46 -16.56 19.02
C ASN A 256 -8.88 -17.48 20.17
N ILE A 257 -9.97 -18.20 20.02
CA ILE A 257 -10.42 -19.18 21.01
C ILE A 257 -9.41 -20.34 21.06
N LEU A 258 -8.98 -20.85 19.91
CA LEU A 258 -7.95 -21.90 19.81
C LEU A 258 -6.59 -21.46 20.35
N LEU A 259 -6.14 -20.25 20.00
CA LEU A 259 -4.86 -19.69 20.45
C LEU A 259 -4.83 -19.46 21.96
N GLN A 260 -5.96 -19.02 22.56
CA GLN A 260 -6.09 -18.84 24.00
C GLN A 260 -6.12 -20.16 24.77
N GLN A 261 -6.55 -21.24 24.14
CA GLN A 261 -6.62 -22.58 24.74
C GLN A 261 -5.33 -23.37 24.62
N THR A 262 -4.41 -22.98 23.71
CA THR A 262 -3.20 -23.75 23.41
C THR A 262 -2.05 -23.38 24.37
N TYR A 263 -1.63 -24.33 25.22
CA TYR A 263 -0.54 -24.18 26.22
C TYR A 263 0.80 -23.78 25.59
N ILE A 264 1.14 -24.34 24.43
CA ILE A 264 2.41 -24.08 23.72
C ILE A 264 2.54 -22.59 23.33
N LEU A 265 1.45 -21.98 22.84
CA LEU A 265 1.46 -20.57 22.46
C LEU A 265 1.54 -19.62 23.67
N LYS A 266 0.94 -19.99 24.79
CA LYS A 266 1.13 -19.26 26.07
C LYS A 266 2.57 -19.32 26.57
N TYR A 267 3.25 -20.44 26.37
CA TYR A 267 4.65 -20.60 26.74
C TYR A 267 5.57 -19.78 25.83
N LEU A 268 5.37 -19.86 24.49
CA LEU A 268 6.08 -19.05 23.52
C LEU A 268 5.84 -17.54 23.75
N GLY A 269 4.60 -17.14 24.01
CA GLY A 269 4.26 -15.75 24.33
C GLY A 269 4.96 -15.23 25.58
N ARG A 270 5.09 -16.05 26.62
CA ARG A 270 5.87 -15.72 27.84
C ARG A 270 7.39 -15.64 27.57
N PHE A 271 7.92 -16.55 26.73
CA PHE A 271 9.33 -16.53 26.34
C PHE A 271 9.65 -15.26 25.53
N PHE A 272 8.86 -14.95 24.49
CA PHE A 272 9.05 -13.73 23.70
C PHE A 272 8.77 -12.45 24.51
N GLY A 273 7.85 -12.49 25.47
CA GLY A 273 7.60 -11.40 26.41
C GLY A 273 8.85 -11.10 27.26
N LYS A 274 9.46 -12.13 27.86
CA LYS A 274 10.71 -11.96 28.63
C LYS A 274 11.88 -11.47 27.77
N LEU A 275 11.99 -11.96 26.54
CA LEU A 275 12.99 -11.49 25.57
C LEU A 275 12.76 -10.01 25.22
N GLY A 276 11.51 -9.62 24.99
CA GLY A 276 11.10 -8.25 24.76
C GLY A 276 11.43 -7.34 25.95
N ASP A 277 11.11 -7.77 27.17
CA ASP A 277 11.45 -7.04 28.40
C ASP A 277 12.96 -6.89 28.58
N ALA A 278 13.73 -7.92 28.25
CA ALA A 278 15.20 -7.85 28.27
C ALA A 278 15.72 -6.81 27.27
N ILE A 279 15.19 -6.79 26.04
CA ILE A 279 15.57 -5.81 24.99
C ILE A 279 15.17 -4.39 25.40
N VAL A 280 13.97 -4.20 25.94
CA VAL A 280 13.47 -2.89 26.40
C VAL A 280 14.29 -2.35 27.58
N ASN A 281 14.79 -3.24 28.44
CA ASN A 281 15.59 -2.86 29.60
C ASN A 281 17.09 -2.77 29.29
N ILE A 282 17.54 -3.02 28.05
CA ILE A 282 18.93 -2.74 27.64
C ILE A 282 19.18 -1.24 27.80
N SER A 283 19.95 -0.88 28.80
CA SER A 283 20.35 0.51 29.05
C SER A 283 21.49 0.87 28.11
N PHE A 284 21.15 1.41 26.93
CA PHE A 284 22.15 1.99 26.01
C PHE A 284 22.81 3.25 26.56
N SER A 285 22.36 3.76 27.71
CA SER A 285 22.85 5.02 28.28
C SER A 285 23.04 4.93 29.78
N LYS A 286 24.12 4.31 30.21
CA LYS A 286 24.58 4.45 31.61
C LYS A 286 25.25 5.82 31.93
N ASN A 287 25.49 6.69 30.93
CA ASN A 287 26.34 7.88 31.12
C ASN A 287 25.89 9.16 30.43
N ILE A 288 24.59 9.38 30.17
CA ILE A 288 24.14 10.75 29.83
C ILE A 288 23.32 11.31 30.99
N LYS A 289 23.98 11.47 32.18
CA LYS A 289 23.60 12.48 33.18
C LYS A 289 24.01 13.89 32.69
N LYS A 290 23.80 14.23 31.44
CA LYS A 290 23.69 15.62 31.04
C LYS A 290 22.20 15.92 31.01
N LYS A 291 21.74 16.71 32.04
CA LYS A 291 20.62 17.61 31.90
C LYS A 291 20.74 18.30 30.54
N VAL A 292 20.26 17.66 29.47
CA VAL A 292 19.87 18.39 28.29
C VAL A 292 18.56 19.03 28.69
N ILE A 293 18.68 20.11 29.49
CA ILE A 293 17.70 21.19 29.43
C ILE A 293 17.71 21.52 27.95
N PHE A 294 16.74 20.98 27.20
CA PHE A 294 16.36 21.55 25.92
C PHE A 294 15.90 22.97 26.25
N LYS A 295 16.87 23.89 26.45
CA LYS A 295 16.62 25.30 26.16
C LYS A 295 15.91 25.25 24.80
N LYS A 296 14.66 25.64 24.77
CA LYS A 296 13.99 26.05 23.52
C LYS A 296 14.93 27.08 22.90
N ALA A 297 15.95 26.63 22.20
CA ALA A 297 16.78 27.49 21.38
C ALA A 297 15.77 28.10 20.41
N SER A 298 15.56 29.38 20.51
CA SER A 298 14.81 30.12 19.50
C SER A 298 15.33 29.71 18.16
N PRO A 299 14.48 29.29 17.21
CA PRO A 299 14.94 28.77 15.94
C PRO A 299 15.83 29.85 15.33
N ASN A 300 17.11 29.53 15.18
CA ASN A 300 18.03 30.45 14.53
C ASN A 300 17.62 30.52 13.07
N LYS A 301 16.93 31.61 12.70
CA LYS A 301 16.37 31.81 11.35
C LYS A 301 17.38 31.59 10.25
N SER A 302 18.65 31.91 10.50
CA SER A 302 19.73 31.64 9.54
C SER A 302 19.96 30.16 9.26
N ILE A 303 19.88 29.31 10.30
CA ILE A 303 20.02 27.85 10.13
C ILE A 303 18.82 27.27 9.38
N GLU A 304 17.62 27.80 9.62
CA GLU A 304 16.43 27.37 8.86
C GLU A 304 16.52 27.79 7.39
N ILE A 305 16.97 29.00 7.11
CA ILE A 305 17.16 29.48 5.73
C ILE A 305 18.20 28.61 5.01
N ILE A 306 19.37 28.37 5.62
CA ILE A 306 20.40 27.50 5.04
C ILE A 306 19.84 26.09 4.78
N TRP A 307 19.08 25.53 5.73
CA TRP A 307 18.50 24.22 5.61
C TRP A 307 17.53 24.11 4.43
N TYR A 308 16.56 25.04 4.32
CA TYR A 308 15.62 25.05 3.20
C TYR A 308 16.30 25.38 1.88
N SER A 309 17.34 26.25 1.86
CA SER A 309 18.12 26.52 0.67
C SER A 309 18.88 25.29 0.16
N CYS A 310 19.49 24.51 1.05
CA CYS A 310 20.14 23.25 0.69
C CYS A 310 19.16 22.24 0.09
N ILE A 311 17.96 22.11 0.67
CA ILE A 311 16.91 21.22 0.14
C ILE A 311 16.47 21.69 -1.24
N THR A 312 16.15 22.98 -1.38
CA THR A 312 15.70 23.56 -2.65
C THR A 312 16.78 23.36 -3.74
N LEU A 313 18.04 23.58 -3.38
CA LEU A 313 19.16 23.36 -4.30
C LEU A 313 19.27 21.88 -4.73
N MET A 314 19.18 20.96 -3.77
CA MET A 314 19.24 19.51 -4.05
C MET A 314 18.08 19.07 -4.97
N VAL A 315 16.85 19.53 -4.68
CA VAL A 315 15.67 19.24 -5.51
C VAL A 315 15.81 19.84 -6.91
N SER A 316 16.29 21.10 -7.00
CA SER A 316 16.51 21.78 -8.28
C SER A 316 17.57 21.07 -9.14
N ILE A 317 18.67 20.62 -8.53
CA ILE A 317 19.72 19.86 -9.23
C ILE A 317 19.15 18.50 -9.70
N SER A 318 18.41 17.79 -8.86
CA SER A 318 17.82 16.50 -9.25
C SER A 318 16.83 16.66 -10.39
N LEU A 319 15.98 17.69 -10.34
CA LEU A 319 15.03 17.99 -11.41
C LEU A 319 15.75 18.40 -12.70
N TRP A 320 16.79 19.22 -12.61
CA TRP A 320 17.59 19.62 -13.75
C TRP A 320 18.29 18.42 -14.42
N LEU A 321 18.88 17.52 -13.62
CA LEU A 321 19.50 16.29 -14.13
C LEU A 321 18.47 15.40 -14.84
N LEU A 322 17.29 15.23 -14.28
CA LEU A 322 16.20 14.45 -14.88
C LEU A 322 15.74 15.08 -16.21
N LEU A 323 15.48 16.38 -16.20
CA LEU A 323 15.07 17.11 -17.41
C LEU A 323 16.16 17.09 -18.49
N HIS A 324 17.42 17.30 -18.10
CA HIS A 324 18.54 17.22 -19.03
C HIS A 324 18.67 15.82 -19.65
N PHE A 325 18.52 14.76 -18.83
CA PHE A 325 18.54 13.39 -19.32
C PHE A 325 17.41 13.12 -20.32
N ILE A 326 16.18 13.55 -20.02
CA ILE A 326 15.02 13.38 -20.90
C ILE A 326 15.20 14.17 -22.21
N LEU A 327 15.54 15.46 -22.14
CA LEU A 327 15.67 16.33 -23.30
C LEU A 327 16.85 15.97 -24.21
N LYS A 328 17.88 15.33 -23.67
CA LYS A 328 19.03 14.85 -24.45
C LYS A 328 18.67 13.64 -25.33
N HIS A 329 17.74 12.78 -24.90
CA HIS A 329 17.45 11.52 -25.55
C HIS A 329 16.10 11.49 -26.28
N LEU A 330 15.17 12.40 -25.95
CA LEU A 330 13.81 12.40 -26.48
C LEU A 330 13.46 13.74 -27.12
N SER A 331 12.63 13.67 -28.18
CA SER A 331 12.15 14.85 -28.89
C SER A 331 11.01 15.55 -28.14
N SER A 332 10.82 16.84 -28.40
CA SER A 332 9.68 17.61 -27.87
C SER A 332 8.33 17.03 -28.31
N HIS A 333 8.26 16.43 -29.49
CA HIS A 333 7.05 15.75 -29.98
C HIS A 333 6.67 14.56 -29.10
N GLU A 334 7.66 13.78 -28.64
CA GLU A 334 7.45 12.66 -27.73
C GLU A 334 6.89 13.14 -26.38
N ILE A 335 7.39 14.25 -25.86
CA ILE A 335 6.91 14.83 -24.59
C ILE A 335 5.42 15.23 -24.71
N ILE A 336 5.03 15.87 -25.83
CA ILE A 336 3.64 16.24 -26.09
C ILE A 336 2.75 15.00 -26.24
N HIS A 337 3.25 13.97 -26.93
CA HIS A 337 2.54 12.70 -27.06
C HIS A 337 2.31 12.04 -25.69
N VAL A 338 3.33 11.98 -24.83
CA VAL A 338 3.20 11.42 -23.48
C VAL A 338 2.27 12.24 -22.58
N LEU A 339 2.25 13.57 -22.75
CA LEU A 339 1.26 14.43 -22.09
C LEU A 339 -0.17 14.07 -22.49
N PHE A 340 -0.42 13.87 -23.79
CA PHE A 340 -1.72 13.42 -24.30
C PHE A 340 -2.12 12.07 -23.71
N LEU A 341 -1.21 11.08 -23.70
CA LEU A 341 -1.45 9.77 -23.09
C LEU A 341 -1.78 9.89 -21.58
N GLY A 342 -1.11 10.82 -20.88
CA GLY A 342 -1.40 11.15 -19.50
C GLY A 342 -2.82 11.68 -19.28
N CYS A 343 -3.30 12.55 -20.18
CA CYS A 343 -4.68 13.04 -20.15
C CYS A 343 -5.70 11.91 -20.36
N VAL A 344 -5.44 10.99 -21.30
CA VAL A 344 -6.31 9.83 -21.55
C VAL A 344 -6.39 8.93 -20.30
N THR A 345 -5.25 8.61 -19.69
CA THR A 345 -5.20 7.82 -18.44
C THR A 345 -5.89 8.55 -17.29
N ALA A 346 -5.69 9.87 -17.15
CA ALA A 346 -6.36 10.68 -16.13
C ALA A 346 -7.89 10.64 -16.30
N LEU A 347 -8.38 10.77 -17.51
CA LEU A 347 -9.81 10.68 -17.82
C LEU A 347 -10.38 9.31 -17.44
N ARG A 348 -9.65 8.23 -17.76
CA ARG A 348 -10.02 6.86 -17.39
C ARG A 348 -10.12 6.71 -15.87
N ILE A 349 -9.15 7.23 -15.10
CA ILE A 349 -9.15 7.19 -13.63
C ILE A 349 -10.33 7.99 -13.07
N ILE A 350 -10.60 9.18 -13.57
CA ILE A 350 -11.76 10.00 -13.14
C ILE A 350 -13.05 9.24 -13.41
N THR A 351 -13.20 8.66 -14.59
CA THR A 351 -14.39 7.89 -14.98
C THR A 351 -14.63 6.72 -14.02
N ILE A 352 -13.59 5.98 -13.66
CA ILE A 352 -13.71 4.84 -12.74
C ILE A 352 -14.08 5.27 -11.33
N ILE A 353 -13.56 6.39 -10.86
CA ILE A 353 -13.91 6.94 -9.53
C ILE A 353 -15.39 7.35 -9.50
N LEU A 354 -15.89 7.96 -10.57
CA LEU A 354 -17.30 8.32 -10.67
C LEU A 354 -18.18 7.07 -10.66
N ILE A 355 -17.86 6.06 -11.46
CA ILE A 355 -18.59 4.78 -11.51
C ILE A 355 -18.53 4.09 -10.13
N ALA A 356 -17.35 3.99 -9.52
CA ALA A 356 -17.18 3.42 -8.20
C ALA A 356 -18.01 4.18 -7.15
N SER A 357 -18.03 5.50 -7.20
CA SER A 357 -18.81 6.32 -6.25
C SER A 357 -20.32 6.09 -6.43
N ILE A 358 -20.81 6.04 -7.66
CA ILE A 358 -22.24 5.80 -7.95
C ILE A 358 -22.68 4.43 -7.41
N ILE A 359 -21.82 3.41 -7.54
CA ILE A 359 -22.13 2.04 -7.10
C ILE A 359 -21.96 1.91 -5.58
N TRP A 360 -20.82 2.35 -5.04
CA TRP A 360 -20.43 2.02 -3.68
C TRP A 360 -20.92 3.00 -2.61
N ILE A 361 -21.33 4.21 -2.98
CA ILE A 361 -21.97 5.12 -2.00
C ILE A 361 -23.29 4.52 -1.48
N PRO A 362 -24.27 4.15 -2.32
CA PRO A 362 -25.51 3.56 -1.82
C PRO A 362 -25.30 2.27 -1.05
N ILE A 363 -24.44 1.38 -1.56
CA ILE A 363 -24.13 0.09 -0.93
C ILE A 363 -23.43 0.30 0.40
N GLY A 364 -22.42 1.16 0.46
CA GLY A 364 -21.65 1.45 1.66
C GLY A 364 -22.48 2.12 2.75
N VAL A 365 -23.38 3.02 2.37
CA VAL A 365 -24.35 3.64 3.29
C VAL A 365 -25.30 2.59 3.87
N PHE A 366 -25.87 1.74 3.01
CA PHE A 366 -26.76 0.65 3.47
C PHE A 366 -26.06 -0.29 4.47
N ILE A 367 -24.80 -0.66 4.18
CA ILE A 367 -24.00 -1.51 5.08
C ILE A 367 -23.66 -0.76 6.37
N GLY A 368 -23.22 0.50 6.29
CA GLY A 368 -22.77 1.30 7.43
C GLY A 368 -23.88 1.65 8.43
N LEU A 369 -25.13 1.82 7.95
CA LEU A 369 -26.31 2.05 8.80
C LEU A 369 -26.77 0.78 9.52
N ASN A 370 -26.44 -0.39 9.01
CA ASN A 370 -26.95 -1.64 9.54
C ASN A 370 -25.82 -2.47 10.17
N ARG A 371 -25.72 -2.38 11.48
CA ARG A 371 -24.69 -3.05 12.28
C ARG A 371 -24.55 -4.54 11.97
N ARG A 372 -25.68 -5.26 11.88
CA ARG A 372 -25.67 -6.70 11.61
C ARG A 372 -25.12 -7.03 10.23
N ILE A 373 -25.46 -6.22 9.23
CA ILE A 373 -24.97 -6.41 7.86
C ILE A 373 -23.48 -6.09 7.81
N ALA A 374 -23.04 -5.01 8.46
CA ALA A 374 -21.62 -4.63 8.52
C ALA A 374 -20.75 -5.74 9.13
N GLU A 375 -21.21 -6.39 10.20
CA GLU A 375 -20.49 -7.50 10.87
C GLU A 375 -20.22 -8.69 9.93
N TRP A 376 -21.07 -8.93 8.93
CA TRP A 376 -20.90 -10.01 7.95
C TRP A 376 -20.20 -9.56 6.69
N VAL A 377 -20.57 -8.39 6.17
CA VAL A 377 -20.07 -7.92 4.86
C VAL A 377 -18.65 -7.39 4.93
N GLN A 378 -18.27 -6.68 6.00
CA GLN A 378 -16.92 -6.13 6.12
C GLN A 378 -15.81 -7.19 6.03
N PRO A 379 -15.87 -8.32 6.75
CA PRO A 379 -14.85 -9.37 6.61
C PRO A 379 -14.77 -9.97 5.20
N ILE A 380 -15.90 -10.12 4.52
CA ILE A 380 -15.94 -10.61 3.14
C ILE A 380 -15.33 -9.58 2.20
N ALA A 381 -15.73 -8.32 2.34
CA ALA A 381 -15.17 -7.24 1.54
C ALA A 381 -13.66 -7.06 1.76
N GLN A 382 -13.17 -7.17 3.01
CA GLN A 382 -11.74 -7.15 3.33
C GLN A 382 -10.98 -8.30 2.67
N PHE A 383 -11.55 -9.51 2.69
CA PHE A 383 -10.97 -10.66 2.02
C PHE A 383 -10.88 -10.45 0.49
N LEU A 384 -11.97 -9.96 -0.12
CA LEU A 384 -12.00 -9.64 -1.54
C LEU A 384 -11.05 -8.48 -1.92
N ALA A 385 -10.93 -7.48 -1.06
CA ALA A 385 -9.99 -6.37 -1.24
C ALA A 385 -8.53 -6.80 -1.14
N ALA A 386 -8.24 -7.84 -0.36
CA ALA A 386 -6.91 -8.42 -0.26
C ALA A 386 -6.54 -9.27 -1.47
N PHE A 387 -7.54 -9.71 -2.26
CA PHE A 387 -7.29 -10.53 -3.44
C PHE A 387 -6.67 -9.70 -4.57
N PRO A 388 -5.53 -10.12 -5.15
CA PRO A 388 -4.85 -9.36 -6.18
C PRO A 388 -5.64 -9.36 -7.49
N ALA A 389 -6.14 -8.19 -7.88
CA ALA A 389 -7.00 -8.03 -9.05
C ALA A 389 -6.35 -8.53 -10.35
N ASN A 390 -5.02 -8.42 -10.49
CA ASN A 390 -4.28 -8.87 -11.67
C ASN A 390 -4.33 -10.39 -11.89
N VAL A 391 -4.62 -11.19 -10.88
CA VAL A 391 -4.85 -12.63 -11.05
C VAL A 391 -6.13 -12.93 -11.83
N LEU A 392 -7.09 -12.00 -11.83
CA LEU A 392 -8.34 -12.10 -12.58
C LEU A 392 -8.22 -11.57 -14.02
N PHE A 393 -7.15 -10.84 -14.35
CA PHE A 393 -7.00 -10.24 -15.69
C PHE A 393 -7.01 -11.27 -16.83
N PRO A 394 -6.38 -12.46 -16.73
CA PRO A 394 -6.49 -13.46 -17.78
C PRO A 394 -7.94 -13.85 -18.10
N VAL A 395 -8.77 -13.99 -17.07
CA VAL A 395 -10.20 -14.30 -17.25
C VAL A 395 -10.90 -13.19 -18.03
N ALA A 396 -10.63 -11.93 -17.68
CA ALA A 396 -11.18 -10.79 -18.39
C ALA A 396 -10.69 -10.71 -19.84
N VAL A 397 -9.39 -10.99 -20.09
CA VAL A 397 -8.84 -11.02 -21.45
C VAL A 397 -9.52 -12.08 -22.31
N ILE A 398 -9.75 -13.28 -21.78
CA ILE A 398 -10.48 -14.34 -22.49
C ILE A 398 -11.89 -13.86 -22.89
N LEU A 399 -12.59 -13.17 -21.98
CA LEU A 399 -13.92 -12.61 -22.27
C LEU A 399 -13.86 -11.50 -23.34
N ILE A 400 -12.87 -10.60 -23.25
CA ILE A 400 -12.66 -9.52 -24.22
C ILE A 400 -12.40 -10.12 -25.61
N LEU A 401 -11.54 -11.11 -25.72
CA LEU A 401 -11.23 -11.78 -26.98
C LEU A 401 -12.42 -12.56 -27.53
N ARG A 402 -13.14 -13.31 -26.67
CA ARG A 402 -14.28 -14.14 -27.07
C ARG A 402 -15.45 -13.32 -27.62
N TYR A 403 -15.69 -12.15 -27.03
CA TYR A 403 -16.81 -11.27 -27.41
C TYR A 403 -16.36 -10.10 -28.28
N HIS A 404 -15.12 -10.08 -28.75
CA HIS A 404 -14.54 -8.99 -29.57
C HIS A 404 -14.76 -7.60 -28.98
N LEU A 405 -14.59 -7.46 -27.65
CA LEU A 405 -14.82 -6.23 -26.93
C LEU A 405 -13.67 -5.23 -27.14
N ASN A 406 -13.97 -3.94 -27.13
CA ASN A 406 -12.96 -2.90 -27.30
C ASN A 406 -12.14 -2.73 -26.02
N ILE A 407 -10.83 -2.97 -26.08
CA ILE A 407 -9.90 -2.84 -24.94
C ILE A 407 -9.85 -1.42 -24.37
N GLU A 408 -10.05 -0.38 -25.19
CA GLU A 408 -10.07 1.01 -24.72
C GLU A 408 -11.14 1.25 -23.66
N ILE A 409 -12.29 0.59 -23.80
CA ILE A 409 -13.39 0.66 -22.84
C ILE A 409 -13.20 -0.33 -21.71
N TRP A 410 -12.85 -1.58 -22.02
CA TRP A 410 -12.83 -2.68 -21.05
C TRP A 410 -11.60 -2.71 -20.14
N SER A 411 -10.54 -1.95 -20.45
CA SER A 411 -9.45 -1.69 -19.49
C SER A 411 -9.94 -0.91 -18.26
N THR A 412 -11.00 -0.11 -18.40
CA THR A 412 -11.58 0.69 -17.30
C THR A 412 -12.19 -0.19 -16.18
N PRO A 413 -13.08 -1.16 -16.45
CA PRO A 413 -13.57 -2.10 -15.43
C PRO A 413 -12.48 -2.90 -14.73
N LEU A 414 -11.37 -3.22 -15.41
CA LEU A 414 -10.23 -3.91 -14.77
C LEU A 414 -9.59 -3.03 -13.71
N LEU A 415 -9.48 -1.74 -13.97
CA LEU A 415 -8.96 -0.78 -13.00
C LEU A 415 -9.88 -0.67 -11.76
N LEU A 416 -11.21 -0.81 -11.94
CA LEU A 416 -12.18 -0.81 -10.85
C LEU A 416 -11.90 -1.92 -9.84
N LEU A 417 -11.55 -3.12 -10.29
CA LEU A 417 -11.32 -4.28 -9.41
C LEU A 417 -10.27 -4.00 -8.34
N GLY A 418 -9.24 -3.19 -8.66
CA GLY A 418 -8.18 -2.86 -7.71
C GLY A 418 -8.43 -1.63 -6.84
N THR A 419 -9.38 -0.75 -7.21
CA THR A 419 -9.51 0.58 -6.58
C THR A 419 -10.81 0.78 -5.79
N GLN A 420 -11.87 0.07 -6.12
CA GLN A 420 -13.22 0.25 -5.56
C GLN A 420 -13.32 0.09 -4.03
N TRP A 421 -12.49 -0.77 -3.45
CA TRP A 421 -12.54 -1.11 -2.04
C TRP A 421 -12.21 0.07 -1.13
N TYR A 422 -11.32 0.96 -1.56
CA TYR A 422 -10.98 2.16 -0.80
C TYR A 422 -12.19 3.08 -0.62
N ILE A 423 -13.02 3.22 -1.65
CA ILE A 423 -14.26 4.02 -1.57
C ILE A 423 -15.26 3.32 -0.65
N LEU A 424 -15.52 2.03 -0.86
CA LEU A 424 -16.48 1.26 -0.06
C LEU A 424 -16.17 1.34 1.44
N PHE A 425 -14.93 1.05 1.86
CA PHE A 425 -14.58 1.04 3.28
C PHE A 425 -14.69 2.41 3.92
N ASN A 426 -14.28 3.46 3.22
CA ASN A 426 -14.42 4.82 3.73
C ASN A 426 -15.88 5.25 3.84
N ILE A 427 -16.75 4.86 2.90
CA ILE A 427 -18.19 5.14 2.99
C ILE A 427 -18.82 4.40 4.18
N ILE A 428 -18.51 3.11 4.37
CA ILE A 428 -18.99 2.34 5.52
C ILE A 428 -18.56 3.02 6.83
N ALA A 429 -17.28 3.38 6.95
CA ALA A 429 -16.75 4.04 8.14
C ALA A 429 -17.41 5.41 8.38
N GLY A 430 -17.53 6.24 7.33
CA GLY A 430 -18.18 7.54 7.43
C GLY A 430 -19.65 7.46 7.81
N THR A 431 -20.36 6.45 7.30
CA THR A 431 -21.78 6.25 7.64
C THR A 431 -21.94 5.74 9.08
N ALA A 432 -21.06 4.86 9.53
CA ALA A 432 -21.06 4.37 10.91
C ALA A 432 -20.71 5.47 11.93
N ALA A 433 -19.92 6.47 11.51
CA ALA A 433 -19.51 7.61 12.35
C ALA A 433 -20.58 8.72 12.45
N LEU A 434 -21.70 8.63 11.72
CA LEU A 434 -22.77 9.62 11.82
C LEU A 434 -23.38 9.60 13.24
N PRO A 435 -23.43 10.77 13.94
CA PRO A 435 -24.01 10.85 15.27
C PRO A 435 -25.47 10.37 15.32
N GLU A 436 -25.80 9.58 16.35
CA GLU A 436 -27.16 9.08 16.54
C GLU A 436 -28.17 10.22 16.73
N ASP A 437 -27.76 11.29 17.45
CA ASP A 437 -28.61 12.46 17.68
C ASP A 437 -29.06 13.12 16.37
N LEU A 438 -28.17 13.16 15.36
CA LEU A 438 -28.53 13.69 14.02
C LEU A 438 -29.51 12.76 13.29
N LYS A 439 -29.34 11.46 13.42
CA LYS A 439 -30.26 10.47 12.83
C LYS A 439 -31.65 10.58 13.46
N GLU A 440 -31.72 10.70 14.79
CA GLU A 440 -32.99 10.88 15.52
C GLU A 440 -33.66 12.22 15.19
N ALA A 441 -32.90 13.32 15.19
CA ALA A 441 -33.43 14.64 14.85
C ALA A 441 -34.07 14.65 13.45
N ILE A 442 -33.38 14.11 12.45
CA ILE A 442 -33.89 14.05 11.07
C ILE A 442 -35.12 13.13 10.98
N SER A 443 -35.13 12.02 11.73
CA SER A 443 -36.29 11.16 11.81
C SER A 443 -37.50 11.87 12.41
N ASN A 444 -37.30 12.64 13.51
CA ASN A 444 -38.33 13.43 14.17
C ASN A 444 -38.91 14.54 13.27
N PHE A 445 -38.08 15.14 12.39
CA PHE A 445 -38.56 16.10 11.39
C PHE A 445 -39.22 15.44 10.17
N GLY A 446 -39.35 14.11 10.15
CA GLY A 446 -40.02 13.37 9.08
C GLY A 446 -39.29 13.43 7.72
N VAL A 447 -37.99 13.76 7.72
CA VAL A 447 -37.19 13.87 6.49
C VAL A 447 -36.91 12.47 5.93
N LYS A 448 -37.40 12.19 4.73
CA LYS A 448 -37.29 10.88 4.05
C LYS A 448 -36.84 11.04 2.59
N GLY A 449 -36.50 9.93 1.96
CA GLY A 449 -36.20 9.85 0.52
C GLY A 449 -34.98 10.70 0.13
N TRP A 450 -35.09 11.47 -0.96
CA TRP A 450 -34.00 12.27 -1.50
C TRP A 450 -33.52 13.37 -0.53
N GLN A 451 -34.43 13.96 0.25
CA GLN A 451 -34.06 14.96 1.25
C GLN A 451 -33.16 14.40 2.35
N TRP A 452 -33.38 13.15 2.78
CA TRP A 452 -32.55 12.45 3.74
C TRP A 452 -31.13 12.25 3.17
N TRP A 453 -31.01 11.85 1.89
CA TRP A 453 -29.72 11.73 1.22
C TRP A 453 -28.97 13.06 1.17
N HIS A 454 -29.64 14.13 0.74
CA HIS A 454 -29.00 15.42 0.49
C HIS A 454 -28.65 16.18 1.78
N ARG A 455 -29.47 16.05 2.84
CA ARG A 455 -29.31 16.81 4.08
C ARG A 455 -28.52 16.11 5.17
N LEU A 456 -28.50 14.78 5.22
CA LEU A 456 -27.78 14.02 6.22
C LEU A 456 -26.64 13.21 5.64
N VAL A 457 -26.95 12.28 4.73
CA VAL A 457 -26.00 11.24 4.32
C VAL A 457 -24.85 11.82 3.54
N LEU A 458 -25.11 12.48 2.40
CA LEU A 458 -24.05 13.00 1.55
C LEU A 458 -23.15 14.02 2.27
N PRO A 459 -23.65 15.00 3.03
CA PRO A 459 -22.79 15.87 3.82
C PRO A 459 -21.97 15.13 4.87
N GLY A 460 -22.58 14.19 5.58
CA GLY A 460 -21.92 13.46 6.68
C GLY A 460 -20.84 12.50 6.21
N ILE A 461 -21.03 11.83 5.06
CA ILE A 461 -20.01 10.93 4.52
C ILE A 461 -18.97 11.62 3.64
N PHE A 462 -19.18 12.90 3.28
CA PHE A 462 -18.35 13.62 2.31
C PHE A 462 -16.85 13.63 2.68
N PRO A 463 -16.43 13.89 3.93
CA PRO A 463 -15.01 13.83 4.30
C PRO A 463 -14.40 12.43 4.10
N HIS A 464 -15.15 11.40 4.42
CA HIS A 464 -14.73 10.00 4.25
C HIS A 464 -14.68 9.60 2.78
N TRP A 465 -15.66 10.03 1.97
CA TRP A 465 -15.65 9.80 0.53
C TRP A 465 -14.42 10.43 -0.14
N ILE A 466 -14.07 11.67 0.21
CA ILE A 466 -12.85 12.33 -0.32
C ILE A 466 -11.60 11.53 0.07
N THR A 467 -11.48 11.09 1.33
CA THR A 467 -10.35 10.28 1.78
C THR A 467 -10.24 8.96 1.00
N GLY A 468 -11.35 8.25 0.84
CA GLY A 468 -11.41 7.01 0.06
C GLY A 468 -11.05 7.22 -1.41
N THR A 469 -11.52 8.32 -1.99
CA THR A 469 -11.25 8.69 -3.38
C THR A 469 -9.78 9.03 -3.62
N ILE A 470 -9.14 9.81 -2.74
CA ILE A 470 -7.70 10.13 -2.82
C ILE A 470 -6.87 8.83 -2.80
N THR A 471 -7.21 7.91 -1.92
CA THR A 471 -6.51 6.62 -1.81
C THR A 471 -6.74 5.75 -3.06
N ALA A 472 -7.97 5.69 -3.55
CA ALA A 472 -8.34 4.95 -4.77
C ALA A 472 -7.59 5.45 -6.01
N ILE A 473 -7.42 6.77 -6.15
CA ILE A 473 -6.69 7.40 -7.25
C ILE A 473 -5.21 7.05 -7.20
N GLY A 474 -4.59 7.14 -6.02
CA GLY A 474 -3.18 6.78 -5.85
C GLY A 474 -2.91 5.32 -6.26
N GLY A 475 -3.80 4.39 -5.86
CA GLY A 475 -3.77 3.02 -6.32
C GLY A 475 -4.06 2.89 -7.82
N GLY A 476 -5.01 3.67 -8.34
CA GLY A 476 -5.43 3.65 -9.74
C GLY A 476 -4.30 3.96 -10.71
N TRP A 477 -3.53 5.02 -10.47
CA TRP A 477 -2.38 5.37 -11.30
C TRP A 477 -1.36 4.22 -11.41
N ASN A 478 -1.07 3.56 -10.31
CA ASN A 478 -0.19 2.39 -10.31
C ASN A 478 -0.77 1.20 -11.09
N MET A 479 -2.09 1.00 -10.99
CA MET A 479 -2.78 -0.11 -11.66
C MET A 479 -2.86 0.06 -13.18
N THR A 480 -2.82 1.30 -13.72
CA THR A 480 -2.92 1.53 -15.16
C THR A 480 -1.81 0.84 -15.94
N ILE A 481 -0.59 0.71 -15.39
CA ILE A 481 0.52 0.00 -16.03
C ILE A 481 0.17 -1.47 -16.28
N LEU A 482 -0.63 -2.09 -15.40
CA LEU A 482 -1.05 -3.48 -15.51
C LEU A 482 -2.36 -3.67 -16.29
N THR A 483 -3.24 -2.66 -16.31
CA THR A 483 -4.56 -2.77 -16.94
C THR A 483 -4.60 -2.28 -18.38
N GLU A 484 -3.65 -1.42 -18.76
CA GLU A 484 -3.55 -0.89 -20.13
C GLU A 484 -2.75 -1.82 -21.06
N VAL A 485 -1.98 -2.79 -20.51
CA VAL A 485 -1.32 -3.85 -21.27
C VAL A 485 -1.61 -5.19 -20.61
N ILE A 486 -2.37 -6.02 -21.31
CA ILE A 486 -2.78 -7.34 -20.82
C ILE A 486 -2.55 -8.39 -21.91
N SER A 487 -2.09 -9.57 -21.50
CA SER A 487 -1.71 -10.64 -22.44
C SER A 487 -2.43 -11.96 -22.14
N TRP A 488 -2.68 -12.73 -23.20
CA TRP A 488 -3.15 -14.11 -23.12
C TRP A 488 -2.57 -14.92 -24.28
N GLY A 489 -1.76 -15.93 -23.96
CA GLY A 489 -1.01 -16.68 -24.97
C GLY A 489 -0.07 -15.76 -25.75
N SER A 490 -0.18 -15.79 -27.06
CA SER A 490 0.56 -14.93 -27.99
C SER A 490 -0.09 -13.57 -28.24
N THR A 491 -1.30 -13.34 -27.71
CA THR A 491 -2.06 -12.11 -27.97
C THR A 491 -1.84 -11.11 -26.84
N THR A 492 -1.38 -9.90 -27.19
CA THR A 492 -1.27 -8.78 -26.25
C THR A 492 -2.23 -7.68 -26.65
N LEU A 493 -3.16 -7.36 -25.77
CA LEU A 493 -4.08 -6.25 -25.91
C LEU A 493 -3.51 -5.01 -25.25
N THR A 494 -3.54 -3.89 -25.96
CA THR A 494 -3.01 -2.62 -25.48
C THR A 494 -4.05 -1.54 -25.60
N ALA A 495 -4.36 -0.87 -24.50
CA ALA A 495 -5.17 0.35 -24.50
C ALA A 495 -4.27 1.59 -24.63
N THR A 496 -4.81 2.67 -25.19
CA THR A 496 -4.10 3.94 -25.30
C THR A 496 -3.97 4.59 -23.93
N GLY A 497 -2.73 4.80 -23.44
CA GLY A 497 -2.53 5.42 -22.15
C GLY A 497 -1.08 5.46 -21.70
N LEU A 498 -0.86 6.19 -20.60
CA LEU A 498 0.45 6.41 -20.03
C LEU A 498 1.02 5.15 -19.39
N GLY A 499 0.16 4.31 -18.81
CA GLY A 499 0.54 3.01 -18.26
C GLY A 499 1.07 2.07 -19.33
N ALA A 500 0.38 2.00 -20.48
CA ALA A 500 0.82 1.22 -21.64
C ALA A 500 2.16 1.73 -22.22
N TYR A 501 2.35 3.03 -22.25
CA TYR A 501 3.63 3.64 -22.68
C TYR A 501 4.78 3.20 -21.78
N ILE A 502 4.59 3.26 -20.44
CA ILE A 502 5.60 2.82 -19.47
C ILE A 502 5.87 1.32 -19.63
N ALA A 503 4.83 0.48 -19.71
CA ALA A 503 4.98 -0.97 -19.82
C ALA A 503 5.75 -1.37 -21.08
N LYS A 504 5.38 -0.84 -22.26
CA LYS A 504 6.08 -1.10 -23.52
C LYS A 504 7.53 -0.61 -23.52
N SER A 505 7.78 0.56 -22.96
CA SER A 505 9.15 1.11 -22.85
C SER A 505 10.00 0.27 -21.89
N THR A 506 9.40 -0.29 -20.84
CA THR A 506 10.04 -1.21 -19.90
C THR A 506 10.45 -2.50 -20.60
N ASP A 507 9.53 -3.12 -21.34
CA ASP A 507 9.81 -4.35 -22.10
C ASP A 507 10.94 -4.12 -23.13
N ALA A 508 10.93 -2.98 -23.81
CA ALA A 508 11.96 -2.60 -24.76
C ALA A 508 13.32 -2.20 -24.13
N GLY A 509 13.36 -1.98 -22.80
CA GLY A 509 14.55 -1.48 -22.11
C GLY A 509 14.90 -0.03 -22.43
N ASP A 510 13.92 0.77 -22.89
CA ASP A 510 14.12 2.19 -23.22
C ASP A 510 13.98 3.06 -21.95
N PHE A 511 15.05 3.13 -21.18
CA PHE A 511 15.07 3.86 -19.90
C PHE A 511 14.73 5.35 -20.01
N PRO A 512 15.14 6.11 -21.05
CA PRO A 512 14.71 7.49 -21.24
C PRO A 512 13.18 7.62 -21.34
N ARG A 513 12.51 6.74 -22.10
CA ARG A 513 11.04 6.71 -22.20
C ARG A 513 10.38 6.28 -20.90
N VAL A 514 10.92 5.29 -20.21
CA VAL A 514 10.44 4.89 -18.88
C VAL A 514 10.54 6.07 -17.91
N ALA A 515 11.67 6.77 -17.86
CA ALA A 515 11.88 7.94 -17.02
C ALA A 515 10.88 9.08 -17.34
N LEU A 516 10.66 9.37 -18.63
CA LEU A 516 9.67 10.36 -19.06
C LEU A 516 8.26 9.96 -18.62
N GLY A 517 7.84 8.71 -18.87
CA GLY A 517 6.53 8.20 -18.49
C GLY A 517 6.28 8.28 -16.99
N MET A 518 7.26 7.85 -16.17
CA MET A 518 7.18 7.91 -14.72
C MET A 518 7.14 9.35 -14.19
N ALA A 519 7.98 10.24 -14.73
CA ALA A 519 7.97 11.65 -14.37
C ALA A 519 6.62 12.30 -14.71
N MET A 520 6.09 12.03 -15.91
CA MET A 520 4.79 12.54 -16.34
C MET A 520 3.66 12.01 -15.46
N MET A 521 3.64 10.72 -15.13
CA MET A 521 2.64 10.14 -14.23
C MET A 521 2.70 10.80 -12.85
N SER A 522 3.90 10.99 -12.29
CA SER A 522 4.09 11.68 -11.02
C SER A 522 3.58 13.13 -11.07
N VAL A 523 3.83 13.84 -12.19
CA VAL A 523 3.31 15.21 -12.39
C VAL A 523 1.78 15.20 -12.41
N PHE A 524 1.13 14.29 -13.15
CA PHE A 524 -0.33 14.18 -13.17
C PHE A 524 -0.91 13.91 -11.77
N VAL A 525 -0.33 12.97 -11.03
CA VAL A 525 -0.76 12.66 -9.65
C VAL A 525 -0.63 13.89 -8.75
N LEU A 526 0.51 14.59 -8.79
CA LEU A 526 0.74 15.80 -7.98
C LEU A 526 -0.19 16.95 -8.36
N VAL A 527 -0.37 17.19 -9.66
CA VAL A 527 -1.26 18.25 -10.18
C VAL A 527 -2.71 17.96 -9.77
N MET A 528 -3.20 16.75 -9.99
CA MET A 528 -4.55 16.36 -9.58
C MET A 528 -4.74 16.45 -8.07
N ASN A 529 -3.74 16.00 -7.29
CA ASN A 529 -3.80 16.10 -5.84
C ASN A 529 -3.88 17.57 -5.38
N HIS A 530 -3.06 18.44 -5.96
CA HIS A 530 -2.98 19.85 -5.55
C HIS A 530 -4.19 20.68 -6.03
N LEU A 531 -4.63 20.49 -7.28
CA LEU A 531 -5.69 21.31 -7.88
C LEU A 531 -7.10 20.81 -7.57
N VAL A 532 -7.29 19.51 -7.35
CA VAL A 532 -8.63 18.92 -7.17
C VAL A 532 -8.82 18.41 -5.74
N TRP A 533 -7.95 17.50 -5.28
CA TRP A 533 -8.22 16.74 -4.06
C TRP A 533 -7.93 17.52 -2.77
N ARG A 534 -6.84 18.28 -2.71
CA ARG A 534 -6.54 19.14 -1.55
C ARG A 534 -7.62 20.19 -1.30
N PRO A 535 -8.09 20.96 -2.28
CA PRO A 535 -9.20 21.89 -2.09
C PRO A 535 -10.48 21.23 -1.61
N LEU A 536 -10.84 20.06 -2.22
CA LEU A 536 -12.01 19.30 -1.79
C LEU A 536 -11.87 18.74 -0.37
N TYR A 537 -10.69 18.28 0.01
CA TYR A 537 -10.40 17.81 1.36
C TYR A 537 -10.50 18.95 2.38
N ASN A 538 -9.94 20.11 2.06
CA ASN A 538 -10.04 21.30 2.92
C ASN A 538 -11.50 21.78 3.06
N LEU A 539 -12.28 21.74 1.97
CA LEU A 539 -13.71 22.03 2.00
C LEU A 539 -14.45 21.03 2.90
N ALA A 540 -14.13 19.74 2.77
CA ALA A 540 -14.72 18.69 3.59
C ALA A 540 -14.45 18.94 5.09
N GLN A 541 -13.21 19.24 5.44
CA GLN A 541 -12.83 19.51 6.83
C GLN A 541 -13.40 20.82 7.39
N SER A 542 -13.58 21.86 6.56
CA SER A 542 -14.05 23.17 7.05
C SER A 542 -15.57 23.27 7.16
N ARG A 543 -16.33 22.55 6.30
CA ARG A 543 -17.80 22.69 6.23
C ARG A 543 -18.59 21.48 6.72
N TYR A 544 -17.98 20.29 6.69
CA TYR A 544 -18.68 19.01 6.92
C TYR A 544 -18.05 18.19 8.05
N ARG A 545 -17.25 18.81 8.91
CA ARG A 545 -16.73 18.15 10.09
C ARG A 545 -17.84 18.09 11.15
N LEU A 546 -18.04 16.91 11.71
CA LEU A 546 -19.10 16.63 12.70
C LEU A 546 -18.56 16.64 14.15
N ASP A 547 -17.33 17.17 14.37
CA ASP A 547 -16.70 17.31 15.71
C ASP A 547 -17.10 18.61 16.39
#